data_2f38f726d28c14f2cbc7e218d2222f24
#
_entry.id   2f38f726d28c14f2cbc7e218d2222f24
#
_cell.length_a   1.000
_cell.length_b   1.000
_cell.length_c   1.000
_cell.angle_alpha   90.00
_cell.angle_beta   90.00
_cell.angle_gamma   90.00
#
_symmetry.space_group_name_H-M   'P 1'
#
loop_
_entity.id
_entity.type
_entity.pdbx_description
1 polymer ?
#
loop_
_entity_poly.entity_id
_entity_poly.type
_entity_poly.pdbx_seq_one_letter_code
_entity_poly.pdbx_strand_id
1 'polypeptide(L)'
;MKKIYHNPTGVKKYTGLIFISPFIVGFLLFTLYPFVSSFLLGMTDYNGISPPEFTGFSNYISMFEDEKFRNSLFVTFRYSVILVPLKLVISLIMALILNLEIRGMGLYRTIFYIPSILGSNLAVVIMWQFLFTGDGLVNQFLEFIGIGAVNWYGNENGSLSIIVFLRLWEFGSAMIIFLNALREIPPEYYDAAKVDGCGKMCAFFSITLPMLKDVIFLNLILQLISAMQEFNAPYMITGGGPMKSTYTIGMLIYDEMFKYHNSGYANAVSWVLFVITTVFVLLLFRFTGSHREGNQ
;
A
#
# COMPACT_ATOMS: atom_id res chain seq x y z
N MET A 1 -38.05 -33.67 24.98
CA MET A 1 -38.59 -33.25 23.70
C MET A 1 -37.45 -32.90 22.76
N LYS A 2 -37.08 -33.77 21.82
CA LYS A 2 -36.08 -33.53 20.77
C LYS A 2 -36.73 -32.65 19.70
N LYS A 3 -36.28 -31.40 19.54
CA LYS A 3 -36.62 -30.54 18.42
C LYS A 3 -36.01 -31.14 17.16
N ILE A 4 -36.85 -31.77 16.32
CA ILE A 4 -36.52 -32.19 14.97
C ILE A 4 -36.42 -30.88 14.16
N TYR A 5 -35.18 -30.43 13.86
CA TYR A 5 -34.97 -29.40 12.86
C TYR A 5 -35.33 -29.99 11.49
N HIS A 6 -36.56 -29.69 11.06
CA HIS A 6 -36.99 -29.97 9.69
C HIS A 6 -36.23 -29.01 8.78
N ASN A 7 -35.39 -29.56 7.92
CA ASN A 7 -34.63 -28.81 6.91
C ASN A 7 -35.61 -28.49 5.75
N PRO A 8 -36.20 -27.28 5.65
CA PRO A 8 -37.32 -27.00 4.74
C PRO A 8 -36.90 -26.82 3.28
N THR A 9 -35.60 -26.82 2.99
CA THR A 9 -35.07 -26.74 1.63
C THR A 9 -34.34 -28.04 1.33
N GLY A 10 -34.88 -28.87 0.42
CA GLY A 10 -34.27 -30.10 -0.10
C GLY A 10 -32.94 -29.84 -0.82
N VAL A 11 -32.13 -28.92 -0.34
CA VAL A 11 -30.81 -28.56 -0.85
C VAL A 11 -29.84 -29.67 -0.48
N LYS A 12 -29.47 -30.47 -1.49
CA LYS A 12 -28.47 -31.51 -1.33
C LYS A 12 -27.19 -30.92 -0.72
N LYS A 13 -26.53 -31.68 0.18
CA LYS A 13 -25.28 -31.28 0.90
C LYS A 13 -24.19 -30.65 0.01
N TYR A 14 -24.21 -30.94 -1.29
CA TYR A 14 -23.25 -30.48 -2.28
C TYR A 14 -23.69 -29.25 -3.10
N THR A 15 -24.93 -28.79 -2.96
CA THR A 15 -25.44 -27.66 -3.78
C THR A 15 -24.59 -26.38 -3.54
N GLY A 16 -24.22 -26.11 -2.29
CA GLY A 16 -23.36 -24.98 -1.97
C GLY A 16 -21.95 -25.09 -2.60
N LEU A 17 -21.40 -26.32 -2.66
CA LEU A 17 -20.10 -26.55 -3.29
C LEU A 17 -20.15 -26.36 -4.81
N ILE A 18 -21.26 -26.71 -5.45
CA ILE A 18 -21.46 -26.51 -6.91
C ILE A 18 -21.52 -25.01 -7.23
N PHE A 19 -22.22 -24.21 -6.40
CA PHE A 19 -22.27 -22.76 -6.61
C PHE A 19 -20.94 -22.06 -6.38
N ILE A 20 -20.12 -22.54 -5.44
CA ILE A 20 -18.79 -21.98 -5.14
C ILE A 20 -17.70 -22.53 -6.07
N SER A 21 -17.95 -23.65 -6.78
CA SER A 21 -16.93 -24.33 -7.58
C SER A 21 -16.27 -23.47 -8.67
N PRO A 22 -16.96 -22.56 -9.40
CA PRO A 22 -16.29 -21.71 -10.38
C PRO A 22 -15.24 -20.80 -9.75
N PHE A 23 -15.54 -20.25 -8.55
CA PHE A 23 -14.59 -19.44 -7.80
C PHE A 23 -13.39 -20.29 -7.32
N ILE A 24 -13.65 -21.49 -6.75
CA ILE A 24 -12.59 -22.38 -6.27
C ILE A 24 -11.67 -22.79 -7.43
N VAL A 25 -12.25 -23.21 -8.57
CA VAL A 25 -11.46 -23.59 -9.75
C VAL A 25 -10.63 -22.41 -10.26
N GLY A 26 -11.23 -21.22 -10.37
CA GLY A 26 -10.51 -20.00 -10.75
C GLY A 26 -9.37 -19.67 -9.78
N PHE A 27 -9.61 -19.74 -8.48
CA PHE A 27 -8.60 -19.52 -7.45
C PHE A 27 -7.45 -20.55 -7.55
N LEU A 28 -7.76 -21.82 -7.68
CA LEU A 28 -6.74 -22.87 -7.79
C LEU A 28 -5.87 -22.73 -9.04
N LEU A 29 -6.47 -22.43 -10.19
CA LEU A 29 -5.75 -22.33 -11.47
C LEU A 29 -5.01 -21.01 -11.64
N PHE A 30 -5.60 -19.89 -11.26
CA PHE A 30 -5.05 -18.57 -11.57
C PHE A 30 -4.35 -17.88 -10.39
N THR A 31 -4.54 -18.39 -9.17
CA THR A 31 -3.87 -17.81 -7.98
C THR A 31 -2.95 -18.83 -7.32
N LEU A 32 -3.48 -19.98 -6.88
CA LEU A 32 -2.69 -20.92 -6.10
C LEU A 32 -1.60 -21.61 -6.94
N TYR A 33 -1.92 -22.05 -8.15
CA TYR A 33 -0.95 -22.72 -9.02
C TYR A 33 0.24 -21.79 -9.39
N PRO A 34 0.05 -20.55 -9.91
CA PRO A 34 1.17 -19.64 -10.16
C PRO A 34 1.96 -19.27 -8.90
N PHE A 35 1.27 -19.11 -7.77
CA PHE A 35 1.90 -18.80 -6.48
C PHE A 35 2.85 -19.92 -6.03
N VAL A 36 2.40 -21.19 -6.04
CA VAL A 36 3.24 -22.33 -5.71
C VAL A 36 4.35 -22.53 -6.75
N SER A 37 4.03 -22.39 -8.03
CA SER A 37 5.01 -22.52 -9.12
C SER A 37 6.13 -21.48 -9.01
N SER A 38 5.80 -20.21 -8.66
CA SER A 38 6.81 -19.18 -8.46
C SER A 38 7.79 -19.50 -7.32
N PHE A 39 7.31 -20.17 -6.25
CA PHE A 39 8.18 -20.64 -5.18
C PHE A 39 9.16 -21.69 -5.67
N LEU A 40 8.67 -22.69 -6.39
CA LEU A 40 9.51 -23.75 -6.95
C LEU A 40 10.51 -23.19 -7.97
N LEU A 41 10.09 -22.27 -8.83
CA LEU A 41 10.97 -21.60 -9.79
C LEU A 41 12.03 -20.74 -9.10
N GLY A 42 11.75 -20.18 -7.94
CA GLY A 42 12.75 -19.49 -7.11
C GLY A 42 13.90 -20.38 -6.63
N MET A 43 13.72 -21.72 -6.67
CA MET A 43 14.74 -22.72 -6.33
C MET A 43 15.45 -23.30 -7.57
N THR A 44 15.29 -22.65 -8.72
CA THR A 44 15.86 -23.13 -9.99
C THR A 44 16.68 -22.05 -10.66
N ASP A 45 17.64 -22.46 -11.49
CA ASP A 45 18.20 -21.60 -12.53
C ASP A 45 17.24 -21.65 -13.73
N TYR A 46 16.46 -20.57 -13.87
CA TYR A 46 15.43 -20.46 -14.89
C TYR A 46 15.48 -19.08 -15.56
N ASN A 47 15.69 -19.09 -16.87
CA ASN A 47 15.77 -17.88 -17.68
C ASN A 47 14.47 -17.51 -18.43
N GLY A 48 13.39 -18.26 -18.19
CA GLY A 48 12.10 -18.04 -18.87
C GLY A 48 11.94 -18.75 -20.20
N ILE A 49 13.01 -19.37 -20.76
CA ILE A 49 13.05 -19.99 -22.09
C ILE A 49 13.43 -21.47 -21.98
N SER A 50 14.56 -21.76 -21.33
CA SER A 50 15.08 -23.12 -21.14
C SER A 50 14.32 -23.86 -20.05
N PRO A 51 14.34 -25.20 -20.03
CA PRO A 51 13.80 -25.94 -18.88
C PRO A 51 14.50 -25.51 -17.59
N PRO A 52 13.74 -25.37 -16.48
CA PRO A 52 14.32 -24.96 -15.20
C PRO A 52 15.21 -26.06 -14.61
N GLU A 53 16.44 -25.71 -14.23
CA GLU A 53 17.37 -26.62 -13.54
C GLU A 53 17.32 -26.37 -12.02
N PHE A 54 17.12 -27.42 -11.24
CA PHE A 54 16.97 -27.28 -9.78
C PHE A 54 18.33 -26.98 -9.13
N THR A 55 18.44 -25.82 -8.47
CA THR A 55 19.64 -25.33 -7.77
C THR A 55 19.44 -25.17 -6.26
N GLY A 56 18.28 -25.59 -5.73
CA GLY A 56 17.94 -25.47 -4.33
C GLY A 56 17.88 -24.02 -3.85
N PHE A 57 18.58 -23.69 -2.77
CA PHE A 57 18.58 -22.35 -2.17
C PHE A 57 19.65 -21.41 -2.71
N SER A 58 20.32 -21.73 -3.81
CA SER A 58 21.40 -20.92 -4.37
C SER A 58 20.98 -19.47 -4.63
N ASN A 59 19.81 -19.23 -5.25
CA ASN A 59 19.28 -17.89 -5.50
C ASN A 59 19.06 -17.10 -4.21
N TYR A 60 18.60 -17.75 -3.15
CA TYR A 60 18.37 -17.11 -1.85
C TYR A 60 19.67 -16.75 -1.14
N ILE A 61 20.72 -17.56 -1.30
CA ILE A 61 22.04 -17.31 -0.69
C ILE A 61 22.72 -16.15 -1.45
N SER A 62 22.80 -16.23 -2.78
CA SER A 62 23.43 -15.19 -3.62
C SER A 62 22.76 -13.82 -3.48
N MET A 63 21.44 -13.80 -3.22
CA MET A 63 20.69 -12.57 -3.00
C MET A 63 21.25 -11.74 -1.84
N PHE A 64 21.62 -12.35 -0.72
CA PHE A 64 22.15 -11.61 0.44
C PHE A 64 23.55 -11.04 0.20
N GLU A 65 24.27 -11.55 -0.76
CA GLU A 65 25.57 -11.01 -1.22
C GLU A 65 25.40 -9.92 -2.29
N ASP A 66 24.26 -9.88 -2.98
CA ASP A 66 23.97 -8.92 -4.03
C ASP A 66 23.74 -7.50 -3.47
N GLU A 67 24.63 -6.59 -3.86
CA GLU A 67 24.51 -5.16 -3.48
C GLU A 67 23.23 -4.51 -4.04
N LYS A 68 22.78 -4.93 -5.25
CA LYS A 68 21.53 -4.41 -5.84
C LYS A 68 20.33 -4.78 -4.98
N PHE A 69 20.26 -6.01 -4.48
CA PHE A 69 19.20 -6.45 -3.61
C PHE A 69 19.19 -5.65 -2.29
N ARG A 70 20.34 -5.53 -1.63
CA ARG A 70 20.44 -4.77 -0.37
C ARG A 70 20.04 -3.31 -0.54
N ASN A 71 20.51 -2.66 -1.62
CA ASN A 71 20.12 -1.29 -1.92
C ASN A 71 18.62 -1.17 -2.21
N SER A 72 18.05 -2.04 -3.06
CA SER A 72 16.63 -2.00 -3.41
C SER A 72 15.72 -2.24 -2.19
N LEU A 73 16.14 -3.13 -1.28
CA LEU A 73 15.45 -3.37 -0.02
C LEU A 73 15.49 -2.11 0.88
N PHE A 74 16.65 -1.49 1.03
CA PHE A 74 16.81 -0.26 1.80
C PHE A 74 15.97 0.89 1.24
N VAL A 75 15.99 1.10 -0.07
CA VAL A 75 15.20 2.13 -0.76
C VAL A 75 13.70 1.88 -0.55
N THR A 76 13.23 0.65 -0.72
CA THR A 76 11.83 0.28 -0.53
C THR A 76 11.38 0.52 0.91
N PHE A 77 12.22 0.15 1.88
CA PHE A 77 11.94 0.38 3.29
C PHE A 77 11.91 1.88 3.64
N ARG A 78 12.94 2.62 3.21
CA ARG A 78 13.00 4.09 3.40
C ARG A 78 11.79 4.80 2.82
N TYR A 79 11.41 4.45 1.59
CA TYR A 79 10.21 4.95 0.94
C TYR A 79 8.94 4.66 1.76
N SER A 80 8.77 3.40 2.19
CA SER A 80 7.60 2.97 2.94
C SER A 80 7.47 3.68 4.29
N VAL A 81 8.57 3.84 5.02
CA VAL A 81 8.61 4.54 6.31
C VAL A 81 8.26 6.02 6.18
N ILE A 82 8.62 6.65 5.08
CA ILE A 82 8.25 8.05 4.81
C ILE A 82 6.80 8.16 4.35
N LEU A 83 6.42 7.38 3.34
CA LEU A 83 5.11 7.52 2.69
C LEU A 83 3.95 7.13 3.61
N VAL A 84 4.05 5.97 4.28
CA VAL A 84 2.90 5.39 4.98
C VAL A 84 2.38 6.29 6.11
N PRO A 85 3.22 6.79 7.03
CA PRO A 85 2.75 7.69 8.07
C PRO A 85 2.19 9.00 7.51
N LEU A 86 2.87 9.60 6.52
CA LEU A 86 2.42 10.85 5.90
C LEU A 86 1.05 10.68 5.23
N LYS A 87 0.87 9.59 4.49
CA LYS A 87 -0.39 9.31 3.79
C LYS A 87 -1.54 9.06 4.77
N LEU A 88 -1.29 8.34 5.88
CA LEU A 88 -2.27 8.14 6.94
C LEU A 88 -2.70 9.46 7.60
N VAL A 89 -1.73 10.30 7.95
CA VAL A 89 -2.00 11.61 8.58
C VAL A 89 -2.80 12.51 7.64
N ILE A 90 -2.36 12.65 6.38
CA ILE A 90 -3.08 13.49 5.40
C ILE A 90 -4.49 12.94 5.16
N SER A 91 -4.65 11.62 4.99
CA SER A 91 -5.94 10.99 4.77
C SER A 91 -6.89 11.20 5.95
N LEU A 92 -6.39 11.11 7.19
CA LEU A 92 -7.19 11.34 8.39
C LEU A 92 -7.58 12.82 8.51
N ILE A 93 -6.65 13.75 8.30
CA ILE A 93 -6.94 15.19 8.32
C ILE A 93 -8.01 15.53 7.29
N MET A 94 -7.87 15.03 6.06
CA MET A 94 -8.85 15.28 5.00
C MET A 94 -10.20 14.63 5.30
N ALA A 95 -10.22 13.45 5.90
CA ALA A 95 -11.46 12.81 6.36
C ALA A 95 -12.18 13.65 7.45
N LEU A 96 -11.42 14.20 8.40
CA LEU A 96 -11.98 15.09 9.43
C LEU A 96 -12.60 16.36 8.83
N ILE A 97 -11.90 16.99 7.85
CA ILE A 97 -12.42 18.18 7.16
C ILE A 97 -13.70 17.83 6.37
N LEU A 98 -13.69 16.70 5.63
CA LEU A 98 -14.82 16.27 4.82
C LEU A 98 -15.97 15.63 5.62
N ASN A 99 -15.77 15.40 6.92
CA ASN A 99 -16.82 14.97 7.83
C ASN A 99 -17.70 16.13 8.33
N LEU A 100 -17.28 17.38 8.08
CA LEU A 100 -18.08 18.56 8.42
C LEU A 100 -19.38 18.57 7.61
N GLU A 101 -20.50 18.97 8.26
CA GLU A 101 -21.82 19.07 7.65
C GLU A 101 -22.01 20.40 6.91
N ILE A 102 -21.32 20.56 5.76
CA ILE A 102 -21.40 21.75 4.92
C ILE A 102 -22.10 21.40 3.62
N ARG A 103 -22.93 22.31 3.11
CA ARG A 103 -23.62 22.17 1.82
C ARG A 103 -22.60 21.95 0.70
N GLY A 104 -22.82 20.95 -0.16
CA GLY A 104 -21.93 20.61 -1.27
C GLY A 104 -20.74 19.69 -0.93
N MET A 105 -20.62 19.22 0.34
CA MET A 105 -19.50 18.36 0.76
C MET A 105 -19.38 17.07 -0.05
N GLY A 106 -20.46 16.55 -0.63
CA GLY A 106 -20.43 15.39 -1.54
C GLY A 106 -19.56 15.64 -2.78
N LEU A 107 -19.60 16.83 -3.37
CA LEU A 107 -18.76 17.19 -4.50
C LEU A 107 -17.26 17.23 -4.11
N TYR A 108 -16.93 17.84 -2.97
CA TYR A 108 -15.55 17.86 -2.46
C TYR A 108 -15.02 16.46 -2.23
N ARG A 109 -15.81 15.54 -1.64
CA ARG A 109 -15.42 14.13 -1.48
C ARG A 109 -15.08 13.47 -2.80
N THR A 110 -15.87 13.71 -3.84
CA THR A 110 -15.61 13.20 -5.20
C THR A 110 -14.32 13.79 -5.76
N ILE A 111 -14.13 15.10 -5.68
CA ILE A 111 -12.92 15.78 -6.19
C ILE A 111 -11.65 15.23 -5.51
N PHE A 112 -11.65 15.09 -4.19
CA PHE A 112 -10.49 14.57 -3.46
C PHE A 112 -10.27 13.05 -3.61
N TYR A 113 -11.29 12.33 -4.12
CA TYR A 113 -11.16 10.90 -4.42
C TYR A 113 -10.63 10.64 -5.84
N ILE A 114 -10.87 11.52 -6.80
CA ILE A 114 -10.44 11.39 -8.20
C ILE A 114 -8.95 11.04 -8.33
N PRO A 115 -8.00 11.69 -7.60
CA PRO A 115 -6.59 11.32 -7.65
C PRO A 115 -6.31 9.84 -7.41
N SER A 116 -7.02 9.22 -6.47
CA SER A 116 -6.83 7.81 -6.15
C SER A 116 -7.30 6.85 -7.25
N ILE A 117 -8.19 7.29 -8.12
CA ILE A 117 -8.63 6.52 -9.30
C ILE A 117 -7.64 6.71 -10.45
N LEU A 118 -7.13 7.92 -10.61
CA LEU A 118 -6.30 8.30 -11.77
C LEU A 118 -4.81 8.03 -11.56
N GLY A 119 -4.33 7.97 -10.32
CA GLY A 119 -2.90 8.00 -9.99
C GLY A 119 -2.08 6.83 -10.53
N SER A 120 -2.70 5.70 -10.84
CA SER A 120 -2.05 4.58 -11.52
C SER A 120 -1.99 4.73 -13.05
N ASN A 121 -2.56 5.82 -13.60
CA ASN A 121 -2.60 6.04 -15.03
C ASN A 121 -1.26 6.60 -15.53
N LEU A 122 -0.73 6.00 -16.60
CA LEU A 122 0.52 6.43 -17.25
C LEU A 122 0.52 7.93 -17.60
N ALA A 123 -0.59 8.46 -18.10
CA ALA A 123 -0.70 9.86 -18.48
C ALA A 123 -0.48 10.80 -17.27
N VAL A 124 -1.01 10.44 -16.11
CA VAL A 124 -0.82 11.20 -14.86
C VAL A 124 0.63 11.17 -14.42
N VAL A 125 1.28 10.00 -14.49
CA VAL A 125 2.69 9.86 -14.14
C VAL A 125 3.58 10.71 -15.06
N ILE A 126 3.33 10.71 -16.37
CA ILE A 126 4.05 11.55 -17.34
C ILE A 126 3.80 13.05 -17.05
N MET A 127 2.54 13.45 -16.81
CA MET A 127 2.22 14.83 -16.42
C MET A 127 2.99 15.21 -15.14
N TRP A 128 3.07 14.30 -14.17
CA TRP A 128 3.81 14.50 -12.92
C TRP A 128 5.30 14.73 -13.16
N GLN A 129 5.91 13.97 -14.10
CA GLN A 129 7.30 14.21 -14.50
C GLN A 129 7.52 15.65 -14.96
N PHE A 130 6.66 16.17 -15.84
CA PHE A 130 6.77 17.55 -16.34
C PHE A 130 6.61 18.61 -15.27
N LEU A 131 5.77 18.38 -14.26
CA LEU A 131 5.60 19.33 -13.14
C LEU A 131 6.90 19.57 -12.36
N PHE A 132 7.77 18.56 -12.25
CA PHE A 132 9.00 18.58 -11.47
C PHE A 132 10.27 18.74 -12.32
N THR A 133 10.16 19.07 -13.62
CA THR A 133 11.33 19.45 -14.44
C THR A 133 11.95 20.76 -13.92
N GLY A 134 13.17 21.08 -14.40
CA GLY A 134 13.85 22.32 -14.02
C GLY A 134 12.98 23.57 -14.25
N ASP A 135 12.32 23.64 -15.41
CA ASP A 135 11.39 24.72 -15.78
C ASP A 135 9.92 24.37 -15.48
N GLY A 136 9.67 23.32 -14.70
CA GLY A 136 8.32 22.85 -14.38
C GLY A 136 7.56 23.78 -13.45
N LEU A 137 6.22 23.62 -13.42
CA LEU A 137 5.33 24.48 -12.62
C LEU A 137 5.69 24.48 -11.12
N VAL A 138 6.21 23.40 -10.60
CA VAL A 138 6.63 23.33 -9.17
C VAL A 138 7.79 24.28 -8.91
N ASN A 139 8.80 24.30 -9.78
CA ASN A 139 9.93 25.21 -9.64
C ASN A 139 9.53 26.67 -9.89
N GLN A 140 8.69 26.94 -10.88
CA GLN A 140 8.14 28.29 -11.10
C GLN A 140 7.39 28.81 -9.88
N PHE A 141 6.61 27.94 -9.21
CA PHE A 141 5.93 28.31 -7.96
C PHE A 141 6.92 28.56 -6.82
N LEU A 142 7.96 27.72 -6.67
CA LEU A 142 9.00 27.89 -5.65
C LEU A 142 9.77 29.21 -5.86
N GLU A 143 10.12 29.55 -7.08
CA GLU A 143 10.75 30.83 -7.44
C GLU A 143 9.84 32.01 -7.13
N PHE A 144 8.55 31.91 -7.44
CA PHE A 144 7.57 32.95 -7.14
C PHE A 144 7.48 33.26 -5.64
N ILE A 145 7.62 32.25 -4.77
CA ILE A 145 7.64 32.43 -3.30
C ILE A 145 9.05 32.67 -2.74
N GLY A 146 10.08 32.81 -3.60
CA GLY A 146 11.44 33.18 -3.22
C GLY A 146 12.32 32.01 -2.73
N ILE A 147 11.94 30.75 -2.96
CA ILE A 147 12.72 29.56 -2.52
C ILE A 147 13.77 29.15 -3.56
N GLY A 148 13.73 29.65 -4.79
CA GLY A 148 14.61 29.24 -5.88
C GLY A 148 14.30 27.85 -6.46
N ALA A 149 14.85 27.56 -7.65
CA ALA A 149 14.63 26.29 -8.32
C ALA A 149 15.36 25.11 -7.64
N VAL A 150 14.70 23.97 -7.54
CA VAL A 150 15.25 22.74 -6.98
C VAL A 150 15.55 21.75 -8.10
N ASN A 151 16.75 21.17 -8.10
CA ASN A 151 17.08 20.07 -9.00
C ASN A 151 16.52 18.75 -8.46
N TRP A 152 15.26 18.49 -8.75
CA TRP A 152 14.51 17.34 -8.26
C TRP A 152 15.10 16.00 -8.71
N TYR A 153 15.52 15.89 -9.97
CA TYR A 153 16.04 14.64 -10.58
C TYR A 153 17.54 14.44 -10.36
N GLY A 154 18.29 15.49 -10.09
CA GLY A 154 19.74 15.40 -9.82
C GLY A 154 20.09 15.09 -8.36
N ASN A 155 19.09 15.04 -7.47
CA ASN A 155 19.26 14.82 -6.04
C ASN A 155 18.50 13.59 -5.60
N GLU A 156 19.14 12.69 -4.83
CA GLU A 156 18.54 11.46 -4.31
C GLU A 156 17.26 11.71 -3.49
N ASN A 157 17.30 12.72 -2.61
CA ASN A 157 16.14 13.09 -1.80
C ASN A 157 15.03 13.74 -2.66
N GLY A 158 15.41 14.53 -3.65
CA GLY A 158 14.49 15.15 -4.59
C GLY A 158 13.70 14.11 -5.38
N SER A 159 14.41 13.16 -5.99
CA SER A 159 13.77 12.09 -6.78
C SER A 159 12.84 11.21 -5.95
N LEU A 160 13.23 10.87 -4.72
CA LEU A 160 12.35 10.14 -3.80
C LEU A 160 11.13 10.97 -3.41
N SER A 161 11.30 12.27 -3.19
CA SER A 161 10.21 13.18 -2.84
C SER A 161 9.16 13.29 -3.93
N ILE A 162 9.55 13.32 -5.22
CA ILE A 162 8.59 13.34 -6.34
C ILE A 162 7.65 12.13 -6.27
N ILE A 163 8.21 10.94 -6.04
CA ILE A 163 7.44 9.69 -5.96
C ILE A 163 6.51 9.73 -4.73
N VAL A 164 7.04 10.18 -3.58
CA VAL A 164 6.26 10.32 -2.35
C VAL A 164 5.11 11.31 -2.56
N PHE A 165 5.34 12.47 -3.17
CA PHE A 165 4.29 13.47 -3.43
C PHE A 165 3.20 12.95 -4.36
N LEU A 166 3.54 12.19 -5.41
CA LEU A 166 2.55 11.55 -6.28
C LEU A 166 1.65 10.61 -5.46
N ARG A 167 2.25 9.75 -4.64
CA ARG A 167 1.50 8.78 -3.83
C ARG A 167 0.76 9.43 -2.66
N LEU A 168 1.25 10.56 -2.15
CA LEU A 168 0.50 11.36 -1.18
C LEU A 168 -0.73 12.01 -1.82
N TRP A 169 -0.63 12.49 -3.07
CA TRP A 169 -1.78 13.05 -3.79
C TRP A 169 -2.91 12.01 -3.97
N GLU A 170 -2.57 10.72 -4.00
CA GLU A 170 -3.51 9.59 -4.05
C GLU A 170 -4.06 9.19 -2.66
N PHE A 171 -4.25 10.11 -1.74
CA PHE A 171 -4.73 9.82 -0.38
C PHE A 171 -6.22 9.43 -0.30
N GLY A 172 -7.00 9.63 -1.35
CA GLY A 172 -8.46 9.57 -1.35
C GLY A 172 -9.05 8.22 -0.93
N SER A 173 -8.42 7.09 -1.29
CA SER A 173 -8.89 5.77 -0.88
C SER A 173 -8.83 5.57 0.65
N ALA A 174 -7.71 5.90 1.28
CA ALA A 174 -7.55 5.84 2.73
C ALA A 174 -8.46 6.87 3.43
N MET A 175 -8.62 8.05 2.86
CA MET A 175 -9.51 9.10 3.34
C MET A 175 -10.97 8.62 3.42
N ILE A 176 -11.49 7.92 2.39
CA ILE A 176 -12.87 7.42 2.39
C ILE A 176 -13.08 6.37 3.50
N ILE A 177 -12.10 5.50 3.73
CA ILE A 177 -12.17 4.51 4.81
C ILE A 177 -12.27 5.22 6.17
N PHE A 178 -11.44 6.24 6.41
CA PHE A 178 -11.52 7.06 7.62
C PHE A 178 -12.82 7.83 7.73
N LEU A 179 -13.30 8.42 6.63
CA LEU A 179 -14.54 9.21 6.62
C LEU A 179 -15.76 8.35 6.99
N ASN A 180 -15.83 7.12 6.49
CA ASN A 180 -16.91 6.20 6.83
C ASN A 180 -16.87 5.85 8.32
N ALA A 181 -15.69 5.52 8.84
CA ALA A 181 -15.53 5.20 10.25
C ALA A 181 -15.84 6.39 11.18
N LEU A 182 -15.46 7.61 10.79
CA LEU A 182 -15.82 8.83 11.54
C LEU A 182 -17.33 9.03 11.67
N ARG A 183 -18.09 8.62 10.65
CA ARG A 183 -19.57 8.73 10.65
C ARG A 183 -20.27 7.66 11.46
N GLU A 184 -19.59 6.58 11.78
CA GLU A 184 -20.10 5.51 12.64
C GLU A 184 -19.96 5.85 14.13
N ILE A 185 -19.20 6.90 14.48
CA ILE A 185 -19.06 7.34 15.87
C ILE A 185 -20.35 8.05 16.30
N PRO A 186 -21.09 7.53 17.32
CA PRO A 186 -22.31 8.14 17.79
C PRO A 186 -22.08 9.56 18.33
N PRO A 187 -22.91 10.55 17.95
CA PRO A 187 -22.76 11.94 18.38
C PRO A 187 -22.88 12.12 19.89
N GLU A 188 -23.57 11.20 20.59
CA GLU A 188 -23.74 11.21 22.03
C GLU A 188 -22.42 11.23 22.81
N TYR A 189 -21.38 10.61 22.30
CA TYR A 189 -20.05 10.65 22.91
C TYR A 189 -19.48 12.07 22.93
N TYR A 190 -19.69 12.81 21.85
CA TYR A 190 -19.21 14.20 21.74
C TYR A 190 -20.07 15.15 22.59
N ASP A 191 -21.37 14.88 22.72
CA ASP A 191 -22.26 15.70 23.55
C ASP A 191 -21.97 15.48 25.03
N ALA A 192 -21.75 14.26 25.49
CA ALA A 192 -21.30 13.98 26.84
C ALA A 192 -19.97 14.68 27.16
N ALA A 193 -18.97 14.58 26.25
CA ALA A 193 -17.68 15.24 26.42
C ALA A 193 -17.81 16.78 26.51
N LYS A 194 -18.74 17.39 25.79
CA LYS A 194 -19.00 18.85 25.90
C LYS A 194 -19.55 19.22 27.29
N VAL A 195 -20.45 18.38 27.86
CA VAL A 195 -20.96 18.58 29.22
C VAL A 195 -19.82 18.51 30.24
N ASP A 196 -18.87 17.61 30.05
CA ASP A 196 -17.66 17.47 30.88
C ASP A 196 -16.63 18.59 30.65
N GLY A 197 -16.90 19.56 29.77
CA GLY A 197 -16.00 20.67 29.48
C GLY A 197 -14.84 20.30 28.49
N CYS A 198 -14.90 19.15 27.82
CA CYS A 198 -13.90 18.71 26.89
C CYS A 198 -13.99 19.47 25.56
N GLY A 199 -12.95 20.24 25.24
CA GLY A 199 -12.83 20.96 23.97
C GLY A 199 -12.54 20.06 22.77
N LYS A 200 -12.52 20.61 21.54
CA LYS A 200 -12.35 19.86 20.29
C LYS A 200 -11.09 18.98 20.25
N MET A 201 -9.95 19.47 20.74
CA MET A 201 -8.70 18.71 20.79
C MET A 201 -8.77 17.57 21.81
N CYS A 202 -9.36 17.82 22.98
CA CYS A 202 -9.62 16.78 23.96
C CYS A 202 -10.51 15.68 23.37
N ALA A 203 -11.65 16.03 22.76
CA ALA A 203 -12.54 15.08 22.10
C ALA A 203 -11.85 14.29 20.97
N PHE A 204 -10.96 14.93 20.22
CA PHE A 204 -10.19 14.24 19.19
C PHE A 204 -9.29 13.13 19.78
N PHE A 205 -8.50 13.44 20.80
CA PHE A 205 -7.55 12.46 21.37
C PHE A 205 -8.22 11.44 22.29
N SER A 206 -9.32 11.81 22.98
CA SER A 206 -9.99 10.94 23.97
C SER A 206 -11.13 10.12 23.39
N ILE A 207 -11.74 10.54 22.27
CA ILE A 207 -12.89 9.86 21.66
C ILE A 207 -12.56 9.44 20.24
N THR A 208 -12.27 10.41 19.34
CA THR A 208 -12.16 10.14 17.91
C THR A 208 -11.00 9.19 17.61
N LEU A 209 -9.79 9.49 18.07
CA LEU A 209 -8.59 8.71 17.77
C LEU A 209 -8.65 7.28 18.34
N PRO A 210 -9.08 7.06 19.60
CA PRO A 210 -9.27 5.70 20.14
C PRO A 210 -10.34 4.90 19.41
N MET A 211 -11.45 5.51 19.02
CA MET A 211 -12.52 4.82 18.27
C MET A 211 -12.11 4.48 16.84
N LEU A 212 -11.20 5.25 16.23
CA LEU A 212 -10.63 4.96 14.91
C LEU A 212 -9.49 3.97 14.94
N LYS A 213 -9.04 3.48 16.08
CA LYS A 213 -7.84 2.64 16.23
C LYS A 213 -7.81 1.46 15.26
N ASP A 214 -8.90 0.71 15.15
CA ASP A 214 -8.99 -0.46 14.29
C ASP A 214 -8.94 -0.08 12.80
N VAL A 215 -9.49 1.07 12.45
CA VAL A 215 -9.50 1.60 11.08
C VAL A 215 -8.14 2.21 10.70
N ILE A 216 -7.47 2.88 11.65
CA ILE A 216 -6.08 3.33 11.47
C ILE A 216 -5.19 2.13 11.21
N PHE A 217 -5.36 1.07 11.99
CA PHE A 217 -4.60 -0.18 11.83
C PHE A 217 -4.86 -0.84 10.47
N LEU A 218 -6.12 -0.94 10.03
CA LEU A 218 -6.46 -1.46 8.72
C LEU A 218 -5.80 -0.66 7.60
N ASN A 219 -5.93 0.68 7.64
CA ASN A 219 -5.29 1.56 6.66
C ASN A 219 -3.77 1.44 6.68
N LEU A 220 -3.16 1.34 7.87
CA LEU A 220 -1.71 1.14 8.02
C LEU A 220 -1.24 -0.12 7.28
N ILE A 221 -1.92 -1.26 7.47
CA ILE A 221 -1.59 -2.50 6.78
C ILE A 221 -1.73 -2.36 5.26
N LEU A 222 -2.85 -1.81 4.79
CA LEU A 222 -3.10 -1.65 3.36
C LEU A 222 -2.06 -0.74 2.70
N GLN A 223 -1.72 0.38 3.32
CA GLN A 223 -0.71 1.30 2.79
C GLN A 223 0.70 0.71 2.87
N LEU A 224 1.03 -0.05 3.93
CA LEU A 224 2.32 -0.72 4.05
C LEU A 224 2.52 -1.76 2.94
N ILE A 225 1.53 -2.63 2.71
CA ILE A 225 1.59 -3.64 1.64
C ILE A 225 1.76 -2.95 0.28
N SER A 226 0.98 -1.90 0.01
CA SER A 226 1.07 -1.13 -1.24
C SER A 226 2.44 -0.48 -1.41
N ALA A 227 3.00 0.12 -0.36
CA ALA A 227 4.30 0.79 -0.41
C ALA A 227 5.47 -0.21 -0.61
N MET A 228 5.41 -1.38 0.03
CA MET A 228 6.45 -2.42 -0.14
C MET A 228 6.48 -3.02 -1.56
N GLN A 229 5.35 -2.96 -2.28
CA GLN A 229 5.21 -3.48 -3.65
C GLN A 229 5.32 -2.38 -4.71
N GLU A 230 5.76 -1.16 -4.34
CA GLU A 230 5.83 -0.04 -5.27
C GLU A 230 6.84 -0.28 -6.40
N PHE A 231 6.35 -0.16 -7.63
CA PHE A 231 7.12 -0.34 -8.87
C PHE A 231 6.88 0.79 -9.88
N ASN A 232 5.59 1.10 -10.16
CA ASN A 232 5.22 1.92 -11.29
C ASN A 232 5.79 3.34 -11.25
N ALA A 233 5.64 4.04 -10.13
CA ALA A 233 6.08 5.43 -10.02
C ALA A 233 7.61 5.56 -10.07
N PRO A 234 8.42 4.79 -9.31
CA PRO A 234 9.88 4.83 -9.44
C PRO A 234 10.36 4.49 -10.85
N TYR A 235 9.79 3.45 -11.47
CA TYR A 235 10.19 3.00 -12.81
C TYR A 235 9.93 4.07 -13.86
N MET A 236 8.75 4.69 -13.83
CA MET A 236 8.31 5.63 -14.85
C MET A 236 8.81 7.06 -14.62
N ILE A 237 8.92 7.52 -13.38
CA ILE A 237 9.30 8.91 -13.07
C ILE A 237 10.82 9.08 -13.10
N THR A 238 11.56 8.21 -12.44
CA THR A 238 13.00 8.39 -12.17
C THR A 238 13.88 7.34 -12.84
N GLY A 239 13.27 6.22 -13.32
CA GLY A 239 14.05 5.08 -13.80
C GLY A 239 14.97 4.46 -12.73
N GLY A 240 14.66 4.68 -11.44
CA GLY A 240 15.46 4.26 -10.30
C GLY A 240 16.58 5.23 -9.89
N GLY A 241 16.78 6.33 -10.65
CA GLY A 241 17.87 7.30 -10.42
C GLY A 241 17.53 8.40 -9.42
N PRO A 242 18.53 9.29 -9.15
CA PRO A 242 19.95 9.14 -9.45
C PRO A 242 20.61 8.07 -8.55
N MET A 243 21.72 7.50 -8.98
CA MET A 243 22.54 6.56 -8.21
C MET A 243 21.76 5.41 -7.55
N LYS A 244 20.67 4.93 -8.18
CA LYS A 244 19.73 3.92 -7.67
C LYS A 244 19.00 4.32 -6.37
N SER A 245 18.90 5.61 -6.06
CA SER A 245 18.26 6.12 -4.84
C SER A 245 16.74 5.91 -4.78
N THR A 246 16.12 5.59 -5.91
CA THR A 246 14.70 5.27 -6.03
C THR A 246 14.48 3.87 -6.63
N TYR A 247 15.53 3.05 -6.70
CA TYR A 247 15.48 1.70 -7.25
C TYR A 247 14.89 0.72 -6.24
N THR A 248 13.59 0.50 -6.33
CA THR A 248 12.82 -0.35 -5.40
C THR A 248 13.01 -1.84 -5.69
N ILE A 249 12.60 -2.70 -4.73
CA ILE A 249 12.56 -4.16 -4.93
C ILE A 249 11.67 -4.55 -6.12
N GLY A 250 10.52 -3.84 -6.31
CA GLY A 250 9.68 -4.07 -7.48
C GLY A 250 10.41 -3.86 -8.79
N MET A 251 11.29 -2.85 -8.86
CA MET A 251 12.14 -2.62 -10.04
C MET A 251 13.20 -3.70 -10.21
N LEU A 252 13.83 -4.16 -9.14
CA LEU A 252 14.79 -5.27 -9.18
C LEU A 252 14.13 -6.54 -9.73
N ILE A 253 12.96 -6.91 -9.23
CA ILE A 253 12.20 -8.07 -9.72
C ILE A 253 11.91 -7.94 -11.21
N TYR A 254 11.46 -6.77 -11.64
CA TYR A 254 11.16 -6.51 -13.05
C TYR A 254 12.40 -6.61 -13.95
N ASP A 255 13.49 -5.96 -13.56
CA ASP A 255 14.75 -5.98 -14.34
C ASP A 255 15.32 -7.38 -14.42
N GLU A 256 15.38 -8.14 -13.32
CA GLU A 256 15.88 -9.51 -13.32
C GLU A 256 15.01 -10.44 -14.17
N MET A 257 13.68 -10.31 -14.09
CA MET A 257 12.76 -11.18 -14.83
C MET A 257 12.74 -10.88 -16.33
N PHE A 258 12.60 -9.60 -16.72
CA PHE A 258 12.30 -9.22 -18.10
C PHE A 258 13.49 -8.65 -18.86
N LYS A 259 14.46 -8.06 -18.19
CA LYS A 259 15.61 -7.41 -18.81
C LYS A 259 16.85 -8.31 -18.82
N TYR A 260 17.08 -9.01 -17.70
CA TYR A 260 18.24 -9.90 -17.55
C TYR A 260 17.88 -11.38 -17.77
N HIS A 261 16.60 -11.70 -17.94
CA HIS A 261 16.11 -13.07 -18.11
C HIS A 261 16.55 -14.03 -17.00
N ASN A 262 16.62 -13.53 -15.78
CA ASN A 262 16.96 -14.30 -14.57
C ASN A 262 15.70 -14.55 -13.74
N SER A 263 14.78 -15.31 -14.34
CA SER A 263 13.44 -15.52 -13.75
C SER A 263 13.50 -16.32 -12.44
N GLY A 264 14.46 -17.23 -12.28
CA GLY A 264 14.67 -17.98 -11.04
C GLY A 264 14.98 -17.04 -9.88
N TYR A 265 15.98 -16.17 -10.05
CA TYR A 265 16.37 -15.17 -9.06
C TYR A 265 15.24 -14.15 -8.77
N ALA A 266 14.55 -13.65 -9.80
CA ALA A 266 13.44 -12.72 -9.66
C ALA A 266 12.30 -13.32 -8.81
N ASN A 267 11.98 -14.61 -9.00
CA ASN A 267 11.00 -15.32 -8.18
C ASN A 267 11.49 -15.46 -6.73
N ALA A 268 12.76 -15.75 -6.50
CA ALA A 268 13.33 -15.81 -5.14
C ALA A 268 13.23 -14.45 -4.42
N VAL A 269 13.57 -13.34 -5.11
CA VAL A 269 13.42 -11.97 -4.57
C VAL A 269 11.96 -11.68 -4.22
N SER A 270 11.01 -12.06 -5.09
CA SER A 270 9.58 -11.87 -4.86
C SER A 270 9.11 -12.59 -3.60
N TRP A 271 9.57 -13.82 -3.37
CA TRP A 271 9.24 -14.60 -2.18
C TRP A 271 9.84 -14.02 -0.90
N VAL A 272 11.07 -13.52 -0.96
CA VAL A 272 11.69 -12.81 0.18
C VAL A 272 10.91 -11.53 0.50
N LEU A 273 10.50 -10.75 -0.49
CA LEU A 273 9.65 -9.58 -0.29
C LEU A 273 8.31 -9.96 0.35
N PHE A 274 7.68 -11.05 -0.13
CA PHE A 274 6.44 -11.56 0.46
C PHE A 274 6.62 -11.93 1.93
N VAL A 275 7.68 -12.66 2.27
CA VAL A 275 7.98 -13.05 3.66
C VAL A 275 8.22 -11.81 4.53
N ILE A 276 9.06 -10.88 4.08
CA ILE A 276 9.33 -9.62 4.79
C ILE A 276 8.04 -8.86 5.06
N THR A 277 7.22 -8.64 4.03
CA THR A 277 5.94 -7.92 4.15
C THR A 277 5.00 -8.65 5.12
N THR A 278 4.91 -9.98 5.03
CA THR A 278 4.08 -10.80 5.94
C THR A 278 4.56 -10.69 7.38
N VAL A 279 5.86 -10.74 7.63
CA VAL A 279 6.44 -10.60 8.98
C VAL A 279 6.09 -9.21 9.55
N PHE A 280 6.24 -8.13 8.77
CA PHE A 280 5.85 -6.80 9.22
C PHE A 280 4.37 -6.72 9.57
N VAL A 281 3.50 -7.25 8.74
CA VAL A 281 2.05 -7.29 9.00
C VAL A 281 1.75 -8.09 10.27
N LEU A 282 2.35 -9.25 10.46
CA LEU A 282 2.16 -10.07 11.67
C LEU A 282 2.68 -9.37 12.94
N LEU A 283 3.82 -8.67 12.85
CA LEU A 283 4.32 -7.86 13.96
C LEU A 283 3.33 -6.73 14.31
N LEU A 284 2.78 -6.03 13.33
CA LEU A 284 1.76 -5.01 13.56
C LEU A 284 0.52 -5.61 14.25
N PHE A 285 0.05 -6.78 13.83
CA PHE A 285 -1.06 -7.48 14.49
C PHE A 285 -0.75 -7.82 15.95
N ARG A 286 0.45 -8.29 16.23
CA ARG A 286 0.86 -8.63 17.59
C ARG A 286 0.89 -7.41 18.50
N PHE A 287 1.41 -6.27 18.03
CA PHE A 287 1.46 -5.03 18.81
C PHE A 287 0.07 -4.44 19.06
N THR A 288 -0.87 -4.58 18.12
CA THR A 288 -2.23 -4.06 18.26
C THR A 288 -3.15 -5.02 19.02
N GLY A 289 -3.01 -6.34 18.83
CA GLY A 289 -3.81 -7.39 19.47
C GLY A 289 -3.55 -7.51 20.97
N SER A 290 -2.32 -7.26 21.42
CA SER A 290 -1.96 -7.29 22.85
C SER A 290 -2.72 -6.27 23.71
N HIS A 291 -3.34 -5.25 23.11
CA HIS A 291 -4.17 -4.26 23.80
C HIS A 291 -5.65 -4.66 23.89
N ARG A 292 -6.11 -5.71 23.19
CA ARG A 292 -7.51 -6.20 23.29
C ARG A 292 -7.73 -7.11 24.51
N GLU A 293 -6.73 -7.86 24.95
CA GLU A 293 -6.87 -8.79 26.07
C GLU A 293 -6.76 -8.13 27.45
N GLY A 294 -6.35 -6.87 27.54
CA GLY A 294 -6.25 -6.14 28.80
C GLY A 294 -7.48 -5.33 29.23
N ASN A 295 -8.55 -5.31 28.43
CA ASN A 295 -9.76 -4.51 28.69
C ASN A 295 -11.06 -5.35 28.69
N GLN A 296 -11.00 -6.66 28.99
CA GLN A 296 -12.18 -7.48 29.31
C GLN A 296 -12.25 -7.75 30.81
#